data_ed96113b45b65547a050d25209575ac3
#
_entry.id   ed96113b45b65547a050d25209575ac3
#
_cell.length_a   1.000
_cell.length_b   1.000
_cell.length_c   1.000
_cell.angle_alpha   90.00
_cell.angle_beta   90.00
_cell.angle_gamma   90.00
#
_symmetry.space_group_name_H-M   'P 1'
#
loop_
_entity.id
_entity.type
_entity.pdbx_description
1 polymer ?
#
loop_
_entity_poly.entity_id
_entity_poly.type
_entity_poly.pdbx_seq_one_letter_code
_entity_poly.pdbx_strand_id
1 'polypeptide(L)'
;MTREEIKNKLKEVFQMVVYNGVNVDLIDESSNIKLDLSVNSIGLIYLAVAIEKVFNLDMTNITVDTFKTVGDVITYIYNGTNK
;
A
#
# COMPACT_ATOMS: atom_id res chain seq x y z
N MET A 1 10.46 5.73 10.28
CA MET A 1 10.02 4.32 10.20
C MET A 1 10.94 3.54 9.28
N THR A 2 11.25 2.31 9.62
CA THR A 2 11.98 1.41 8.72
C THR A 2 11.05 0.83 7.67
N ARG A 3 11.62 0.27 6.60
CA ARG A 3 10.81 -0.42 5.59
C ARG A 3 10.02 -1.58 6.17
N GLU A 4 10.60 -2.30 7.13
CA GLU A 4 9.94 -3.40 7.83
C GLU A 4 8.71 -2.93 8.60
N GLU A 5 8.84 -1.83 9.33
CA GLU A 5 7.72 -1.25 10.07
C GLU A 5 6.61 -0.79 9.13
N ILE A 6 6.98 -0.17 8.02
CA ILE A 6 6.03 0.27 6.99
C ILE A 6 5.29 -0.93 6.41
N LYS A 7 6.01 -1.99 6.08
CA LYS A 7 5.43 -3.22 5.53
C LYS A 7 4.41 -3.82 6.49
N ASN A 8 4.74 -3.88 7.77
CA ASN A 8 3.82 -4.43 8.78
C ASN A 8 2.56 -3.60 8.92
N LYS A 9 2.69 -2.27 8.90
CA LYS A 9 1.53 -1.38 8.93
C LYS A 9 0.69 -1.48 7.66
N LEU A 10 1.33 -1.62 6.50
CA LEU A 10 0.62 -1.81 5.24
C LEU A 10 -0.20 -3.10 5.22
N LYS A 11 0.29 -4.16 5.83
CA LYS A 11 -0.49 -5.39 5.94
C LYS A 11 -1.80 -5.16 6.68
N GLU A 12 -1.78 -4.36 7.74
CA GLU A 12 -3.00 -3.99 8.46
C GLU A 12 -3.95 -3.19 7.56
N VAL A 13 -3.42 -2.26 6.79
CA VAL A 13 -4.21 -1.47 5.84
C VAL A 13 -4.83 -2.38 4.78
N PHE A 14 -4.06 -3.30 4.23
CA PHE A 14 -4.56 -4.24 3.22
C PHE A 14 -5.69 -5.12 3.77
N GLN A 15 -5.62 -5.52 5.03
CA GLN A 15 -6.69 -6.29 5.65
C GLN A 15 -8.02 -5.53 5.68
N MET A 16 -7.95 -4.20 5.80
CA MET A 16 -9.15 -3.37 5.81
C MET A 16 -9.71 -3.10 4.42
N VAL A 17 -8.85 -3.06 3.39
CA VAL A 17 -9.21 -2.63 2.04
C VAL A 17 -9.43 -3.80 1.10
N VAL A 18 -8.72 -4.91 1.27
CA VAL A 18 -8.76 -6.06 0.36
C VAL A 18 -9.62 -7.17 0.96
N TYR A 19 -10.73 -7.50 0.27
CA TYR A 19 -11.73 -8.43 0.81
C TYR A 19 -11.75 -9.81 0.15
N ASN A 20 -10.96 -10.05 -0.86
CA ASN A 20 -11.13 -11.21 -1.74
C ASN A 20 -10.41 -12.48 -1.26
N GLY A 21 -10.29 -12.65 0.04
CA GLY A 21 -9.65 -13.85 0.59
C GLY A 21 -8.13 -13.87 0.41
N VAL A 22 -7.53 -12.73 0.11
CA VAL A 22 -6.09 -12.61 -0.03
C VAL A 22 -5.44 -12.81 1.34
N ASN A 23 -4.45 -13.69 1.40
CA ASN A 23 -3.68 -13.88 2.62
C ASN A 23 -2.58 -12.82 2.69
N VAL A 24 -2.79 -11.81 3.54
CA VAL A 24 -1.87 -10.68 3.65
C VAL A 24 -0.49 -11.10 4.19
N ASP A 25 -0.40 -12.24 4.87
CA ASP A 25 0.88 -12.74 5.37
C ASP A 25 1.80 -13.22 4.24
N LEU A 26 1.24 -13.49 3.07
CA LEU A 26 2.02 -13.90 1.89
C LEU A 26 2.43 -12.72 1.02
N ILE A 27 2.03 -11.51 1.38
CA ILE A 27 2.36 -10.30 0.63
C ILE A 27 3.81 -9.91 0.91
N ASP A 28 4.58 -9.62 -0.14
CA ASP A 28 5.93 -9.10 -0.04
C ASP A 28 6.10 -7.88 -0.95
N GLU A 29 7.31 -7.33 -0.99
CA GLU A 29 7.56 -6.12 -1.78
C GLU A 29 7.42 -6.35 -3.29
N SER A 30 7.55 -7.57 -3.76
CA SER A 30 7.41 -7.90 -5.17
C SER A 30 5.96 -8.18 -5.57
N SER A 31 5.04 -8.29 -4.62
CA SER A 31 3.63 -8.56 -4.90
C SER A 31 3.03 -7.44 -5.74
N ASN A 32 2.30 -7.83 -6.80
CA ASN A 32 1.64 -6.88 -7.69
C ASN A 32 0.28 -6.51 -7.11
N ILE A 33 0.04 -5.20 -6.95
CA ILE A 33 -1.19 -4.73 -6.31
C ILE A 33 -2.43 -5.11 -7.09
N LYS A 34 -2.42 -4.98 -8.41
CA LYS A 34 -3.58 -5.33 -9.23
C LYS A 34 -3.79 -6.83 -9.33
N LEU A 35 -2.70 -7.59 -9.55
CA LEU A 35 -2.79 -9.02 -9.86
C LEU A 35 -2.83 -9.88 -8.60
N ASP A 36 -1.92 -9.61 -7.66
CA ASP A 36 -1.78 -10.47 -6.48
C ASP A 36 -2.76 -10.08 -5.37
N LEU A 37 -3.13 -8.80 -5.29
CA LEU A 37 -4.06 -8.30 -4.29
C LEU A 37 -5.45 -8.04 -4.85
N SER A 38 -5.64 -8.20 -6.14
CA SER A 38 -6.92 -7.99 -6.82
C SER A 38 -7.50 -6.59 -6.59
N VAL A 39 -6.63 -5.59 -6.46
CA VAL A 39 -7.05 -4.20 -6.22
C VAL A 39 -7.25 -3.51 -7.57
N ASN A 40 -8.45 -3.02 -7.82
CA ASN A 40 -8.75 -2.22 -9.02
C ASN A 40 -8.49 -0.73 -8.75
N SER A 41 -8.79 0.12 -9.74
CA SER A 41 -8.55 1.56 -9.63
C SER A 41 -9.28 2.20 -8.45
N ILE A 42 -10.51 1.78 -8.19
CA ILE A 42 -11.29 2.29 -7.05
C ILE A 42 -10.68 1.82 -5.74
N GLY A 43 -10.28 0.55 -5.65
CA GLY A 43 -9.60 0.00 -4.48
C GLY A 43 -8.29 0.71 -4.19
N LEU A 44 -7.56 1.11 -5.25
CA LEU A 44 -6.32 1.85 -5.09
C LEU A 44 -6.57 3.23 -4.48
N ILE A 45 -7.67 3.89 -4.85
CA ILE A 45 -8.05 5.18 -4.25
C ILE A 45 -8.34 4.99 -2.75
N TYR A 46 -9.09 3.96 -2.38
CA TYR A 46 -9.34 3.66 -0.96
C TYR A 46 -8.06 3.34 -0.21
N LEU A 47 -7.16 2.60 -0.84
CA LEU A 47 -5.86 2.28 -0.25
C LEU A 47 -5.05 3.55 0.01
N ALA A 48 -5.02 4.47 -0.97
CA ALA A 48 -4.32 5.74 -0.83
C ALA A 48 -4.88 6.56 0.34
N VAL A 49 -6.20 6.65 0.47
CA VAL A 49 -6.84 7.38 1.57
C VAL A 49 -6.48 6.76 2.91
N ALA A 50 -6.49 5.43 3.01
CA ALA A 50 -6.13 4.74 4.24
C ALA A 50 -4.66 5.00 4.62
N ILE A 51 -3.77 4.98 3.63
CA ILE A 51 -2.35 5.25 3.84
C ILE A 51 -2.15 6.69 4.32
N GLU A 52 -2.86 7.65 3.74
CA GLU A 52 -2.78 9.05 4.20
C GLU A 52 -3.09 9.16 5.69
N LYS A 53 -4.12 8.46 6.14
CA LYS A 53 -4.55 8.52 7.54
C LYS A 53 -3.58 7.80 8.47
N VAL A 54 -3.13 6.62 8.08
CA VAL A 54 -2.28 5.78 8.93
C VAL A 54 -0.87 6.36 9.04
N PHE A 55 -0.32 6.87 7.95
CA PHE A 55 1.05 7.37 7.90
C PHE A 55 1.14 8.90 7.92
N ASN A 56 0.02 9.59 7.90
CA ASN A 56 -0.05 11.05 7.88
C ASN A 56 0.75 11.63 6.70
N LEU A 57 0.51 11.09 5.51
CA LEU A 57 1.15 11.52 4.28
C LEU A 57 0.14 12.06 3.29
N ASP A 58 0.60 12.95 2.39
CA ASP A 58 -0.21 13.44 1.28
C ASP A 58 -0.06 12.50 0.09
N MET A 59 -1.18 11.92 -0.34
CA MET A 59 -1.22 10.96 -1.45
C MET A 59 -2.00 11.52 -2.65
N THR A 60 -2.19 12.82 -2.72
CA THR A 60 -3.03 13.43 -3.77
C THR A 60 -2.47 13.29 -5.17
N ASN A 61 -1.16 13.13 -5.32
CA ASN A 61 -0.50 13.00 -6.62
C ASN A 61 -0.31 11.56 -7.07
N ILE A 62 -0.96 10.60 -6.41
CA ILE A 62 -0.82 9.19 -6.72
C ILE A 62 -1.76 8.79 -7.85
N THR A 63 -1.23 8.06 -8.83
CA THR A 63 -2.01 7.48 -9.92
C THR A 63 -1.89 5.96 -9.89
N VAL A 64 -2.76 5.29 -10.66
CA VAL A 64 -2.73 3.83 -10.79
C VAL A 64 -1.36 3.34 -11.27
N ASP A 65 -0.69 4.13 -12.12
CA ASP A 65 0.61 3.76 -12.67
C ASP A 65 1.77 3.96 -11.69
N THR A 66 1.57 4.74 -10.63
CA THR A 66 2.60 5.01 -9.63
C THR A 66 2.87 3.78 -8.77
N PHE A 67 1.82 3.04 -8.41
CA PHE A 67 1.92 1.89 -7.50
C PHE A 67 1.62 0.59 -8.25
N LYS A 68 2.65 -0.06 -8.74
CA LYS A 68 2.53 -1.37 -9.38
C LYS A 68 2.71 -2.50 -8.38
N THR A 69 3.67 -2.34 -7.47
CA THR A 69 3.99 -3.36 -6.46
C THR A 69 3.87 -2.80 -5.06
N VAL A 70 3.83 -3.69 -4.09
CA VAL A 70 3.85 -3.30 -2.67
C VAL A 70 5.13 -2.55 -2.34
N GLY A 71 6.25 -2.95 -2.96
CA GLY A 71 7.53 -2.25 -2.79
C GLY A 71 7.49 -0.79 -3.22
N ASP A 72 6.74 -0.48 -4.28
CA ASP A 72 6.56 0.91 -4.73
C ASP A 72 5.87 1.74 -3.66
N VAL A 73 4.85 1.17 -3.02
CA VAL A 73 4.12 1.83 -1.94
C VAL A 73 5.03 2.05 -0.73
N ILE A 74 5.78 1.02 -0.35
CA ILE A 74 6.71 1.09 0.78
C ILE A 74 7.76 2.18 0.54
N THR A 75 8.34 2.23 -0.67
CA THR A 75 9.33 3.23 -1.04
C THR A 75 8.76 4.64 -0.94
N TYR A 76 7.54 4.85 -1.43
CA TYR A 76 6.89 6.15 -1.34
C TYR A 76 6.71 6.58 0.11
N ILE A 77 6.21 5.69 0.95
CA ILE A 77 5.99 5.97 2.38
C ILE A 77 7.31 6.21 3.10
N TYR A 78 8.30 5.38 2.81
CA TYR A 78 9.64 5.51 3.41
C TYR A 78 10.23 6.90 3.11
N ASN A 79 10.18 7.32 1.85
CA ASN A 79 10.70 8.62 1.46
C ASN A 79 9.91 9.78 2.07
N GLY A 80 8.60 9.61 2.23
CA GLY A 80 7.73 10.62 2.82
C GLY A 80 7.88 10.77 4.32
N THR A 81 8.16 9.68 5.03
CA THR A 81 8.25 9.69 6.50
C THR A 81 9.66 9.90 7.03
N ASN A 82 10.67 9.72 6.19
CA ASN A 82 12.09 9.85 6.60
C ASN A 82 12.79 11.06 5.94
N LYS A 83 12.05 12.11 5.73
CA LYS A 83 12.61 13.36 5.20
C LYS A 83 13.55 14.03 6.21
#